data_6b1e3bd537760167bc87633e75876642
#
_entry.id   6b1e3bd537760167bc87633e75876642
#
_cell.length_a   1.000
_cell.length_b   1.000
_cell.length_c   1.000
_cell.angle_alpha   90.00
_cell.angle_beta   90.00
_cell.angle_gamma   90.00
#
_symmetry.space_group_name_H-M   'P 1'
#
loop_
_entity.id
_entity.type
_entity.pdbx_description
1 polymer ?
#
loop_
_entity_poly.entity_id
_entity_poly.type
_entity_poly.pdbx_seq_one_letter_code
_entity_poly.pdbx_strand_id
1 'polypeptide(L)'
;MLQSFSDLNGESEVFDLEKIEAHFKTSDHLKSVQFWPESWPTSLTKMSNCHFHNVSLSKTKFIRVTFKECKFEDCLFIGTEFVEVEFHRCTFTNCNFYKTSFEKCYLDPNTIHIDQKYKSTQSNVFVTLFQRLLDNSAAQHQADFAASADIRFRQWKRAQIKFELQKEHITKSEAFWQRCRSLIYEMIAGFGYKPSRFVAWTIFVFFLTSFLNGQFLRDSLAVNADPATHPNGFVDDIYYTFSILTILGFSSITPITAWAKLITVFEAFCAVGWLAILTSLLVKRLIR
;
A
#
# COMPACT_ATOMS: atom_id res chain seq x y z
N MET A 1 -28.76 -6.40 -12.57
CA MET A 1 -28.33 -5.05 -12.91
C MET A 1 -27.14 -4.70 -12.03
N LEU A 2 -25.96 -4.43 -12.59
CA LEU A 2 -24.87 -3.85 -11.84
C LEU A 2 -25.31 -2.44 -11.47
N GLN A 3 -25.58 -2.21 -10.20
CA GLN A 3 -25.85 -0.88 -9.66
C GLN A 3 -24.72 0.05 -10.10
N SER A 4 -25.04 1.13 -10.79
CA SER A 4 -24.04 2.07 -11.27
C SER A 4 -23.37 2.70 -10.06
N PHE A 5 -22.05 2.49 -9.91
CA PHE A 5 -21.23 3.12 -8.85
C PHE A 5 -21.27 4.66 -8.93
N SER A 6 -21.91 5.19 -9.95
CA SER A 6 -22.02 6.63 -10.25
C SER A 6 -23.37 7.25 -9.85
N ASP A 7 -24.34 6.44 -9.42
CA ASP A 7 -25.68 6.90 -9.12
C ASP A 7 -26.08 6.54 -7.68
N LEU A 8 -26.99 7.33 -7.10
CA LEU A 8 -27.59 7.02 -5.82
C LEU A 8 -28.51 5.81 -5.90
N ASN A 9 -28.65 5.11 -4.80
CA ASN A 9 -29.52 3.95 -4.66
C ASN A 9 -30.98 4.38 -4.43
N GLY A 10 -31.87 4.15 -5.40
CA GLY A 10 -33.28 4.47 -5.28
C GLY A 10 -33.62 5.95 -5.43
N GLU A 11 -34.78 6.34 -4.92
CA GLU A 11 -35.25 7.72 -4.98
C GLU A 11 -34.42 8.62 -4.03
N SER A 12 -34.10 9.83 -4.47
CA SER A 12 -33.36 10.82 -3.71
C SER A 12 -34.06 12.18 -3.75
N GLU A 13 -34.02 12.89 -2.63
CA GLU A 13 -34.52 14.25 -2.53
C GLU A 13 -33.41 15.25 -2.91
N VAL A 14 -33.76 16.32 -3.63
CA VAL A 14 -32.83 17.39 -3.95
C VAL A 14 -32.81 18.45 -2.87
N PHE A 15 -31.61 18.69 -2.33
CA PHE A 15 -31.37 19.74 -1.34
C PHE A 15 -30.60 20.90 -1.96
N ASP A 16 -31.06 22.10 -1.64
CA ASP A 16 -30.35 23.38 -1.83
C ASP A 16 -29.65 23.80 -0.55
N LEU A 17 -29.11 25.04 -0.53
CA LEU A 17 -28.39 25.58 0.63
C LEU A 17 -29.30 25.76 1.86
N GLU A 18 -30.55 26.24 1.66
CA GLU A 18 -31.47 26.52 2.76
C GLU A 18 -31.96 25.20 3.40
N LYS A 19 -32.28 24.22 2.59
CA LYS A 19 -32.74 22.89 3.06
C LYS A 19 -31.65 22.17 3.83
N ILE A 20 -30.38 22.18 3.36
CA ILE A 20 -29.27 21.49 4.05
C ILE A 20 -28.96 22.16 5.39
N GLU A 21 -28.98 23.51 5.47
CA GLU A 21 -28.79 24.25 6.71
C GLU A 21 -29.94 24.02 7.70
N ALA A 22 -31.18 23.99 7.24
CA ALA A 22 -32.35 23.69 8.05
C ALA A 22 -32.29 22.25 8.59
N HIS A 23 -31.88 21.30 7.75
CA HIS A 23 -31.77 19.88 8.11
C HIS A 23 -30.78 19.67 9.26
N PHE A 24 -29.55 20.22 9.17
CA PHE A 24 -28.53 20.04 10.21
C PHE A 24 -28.80 20.84 11.52
N LYS A 25 -29.84 21.64 11.59
CA LYS A 25 -30.35 22.19 12.85
C LYS A 25 -31.17 21.18 13.64
N THR A 26 -31.73 20.18 13.00
CA THR A 26 -32.70 19.22 13.57
C THR A 26 -32.22 17.78 13.58
N SER A 27 -31.30 17.41 12.69
CA SER A 27 -30.84 16.03 12.53
C SER A 27 -29.38 15.95 12.10
N ASP A 28 -28.64 15.00 12.67
CA ASP A 28 -27.26 14.67 12.27
C ASP A 28 -27.20 13.56 11.21
N HIS A 29 -28.36 13.07 10.76
CA HIS A 29 -28.47 11.99 9.77
C HIS A 29 -29.00 12.51 8.44
N LEU A 30 -28.20 12.43 7.38
CA LEU A 30 -28.59 12.77 6.02
C LEU A 30 -28.67 11.50 5.17
N LYS A 31 -29.85 11.20 4.59
CA LYS A 31 -30.08 9.98 3.87
C LYS A 31 -30.78 10.22 2.53
N SER A 32 -30.29 9.57 1.46
CA SER A 32 -30.87 9.59 0.11
C SER A 32 -31.11 11.00 -0.41
N VAL A 33 -30.07 11.83 -0.32
CA VAL A 33 -30.13 13.25 -0.71
C VAL A 33 -29.14 13.53 -1.84
N GLN A 34 -29.58 14.27 -2.82
CA GLN A 34 -28.73 14.90 -3.83
C GLN A 34 -28.57 16.38 -3.49
N PHE A 35 -27.35 16.74 -3.04
CA PHE A 35 -26.99 18.13 -2.83
C PHE A 35 -26.58 18.76 -4.14
N TRP A 36 -27.29 19.81 -4.56
CA TRP A 36 -27.13 20.42 -5.88
C TRP A 36 -26.18 21.61 -5.94
N PRO A 37 -26.01 22.44 -4.88
CA PRO A 37 -25.16 23.63 -4.94
C PRO A 37 -23.68 23.29 -5.17
N GLU A 38 -22.99 24.20 -5.90
CA GLU A 38 -21.56 24.07 -6.19
C GLU A 38 -20.65 24.29 -4.96
N SER A 39 -21.17 24.91 -3.90
CA SER A 39 -20.41 25.22 -2.70
C SER A 39 -21.14 24.75 -1.43
N TRP A 40 -20.38 24.22 -0.47
CA TRP A 40 -20.90 23.86 0.83
C TRP A 40 -21.20 25.12 1.66
N PRO A 41 -22.26 25.15 2.48
CA PRO A 41 -22.65 26.30 3.27
C PRO A 41 -21.54 26.75 4.26
N THR A 42 -21.26 28.04 4.30
CA THR A 42 -20.26 28.61 5.20
C THR A 42 -20.69 28.58 6.69
N SER A 43 -21.98 28.40 6.96
CA SER A 43 -22.53 28.16 8.30
C SER A 43 -22.19 26.78 8.86
N LEU A 44 -21.94 25.79 7.99
CA LEU A 44 -21.68 24.39 8.33
C LEU A 44 -20.19 24.03 8.22
N THR A 45 -19.31 24.83 8.83
CA THR A 45 -17.86 24.59 8.80
C THR A 45 -17.37 23.55 9.80
N LYS A 46 -18.17 23.20 10.80
CA LYS A 46 -17.84 22.19 11.83
C LYS A 46 -18.99 21.20 11.94
N MET A 47 -18.73 19.98 11.49
CA MET A 47 -19.69 18.88 11.49
C MET A 47 -19.18 17.77 12.40
N SER A 48 -19.99 17.32 13.38
CA SER A 48 -19.58 16.30 14.33
C SER A 48 -20.65 15.21 14.46
N ASN A 49 -20.22 13.95 14.51
CA ASN A 49 -21.09 12.77 14.66
C ASN A 49 -22.17 12.62 13.59
N CYS A 50 -21.99 13.24 12.42
CA CYS A 50 -22.96 13.19 11.34
C CYS A 50 -22.85 11.88 10.55
N HIS A 51 -24.00 11.38 10.11
CA HIS A 51 -24.08 10.19 9.27
C HIS A 51 -24.69 10.53 7.90
N PHE A 52 -23.89 10.38 6.86
CA PHE A 52 -24.29 10.58 5.47
C PHE A 52 -24.44 9.20 4.83
N HIS A 53 -25.65 8.83 4.44
CA HIS A 53 -25.92 7.54 3.79
C HIS A 53 -26.60 7.76 2.44
N ASN A 54 -26.02 7.24 1.38
CA ASN A 54 -26.56 7.36 0.01
C ASN A 54 -26.77 8.83 -0.38
N VAL A 55 -25.73 9.66 -0.19
CA VAL A 55 -25.78 11.11 -0.45
C VAL A 55 -24.85 11.47 -1.59
N SER A 56 -25.34 12.27 -2.53
CA SER A 56 -24.50 12.86 -3.57
C SER A 56 -24.08 14.28 -3.18
N LEU A 57 -22.77 14.45 -3.04
CA LEU A 57 -22.08 15.72 -2.83
C LEU A 57 -21.19 16.02 -4.05
N SER A 58 -21.62 15.52 -5.22
CA SER A 58 -20.86 15.63 -6.46
C SER A 58 -20.76 17.09 -6.94
N LYS A 59 -19.57 17.46 -7.44
CA LYS A 59 -19.24 18.83 -7.91
C LYS A 59 -19.33 19.92 -6.84
N THR A 60 -19.48 19.55 -5.57
CA THR A 60 -19.52 20.51 -4.46
C THR A 60 -18.11 20.86 -4.02
N LYS A 61 -17.87 22.13 -3.75
CA LYS A 61 -16.63 22.66 -3.20
C LYS A 61 -16.76 22.85 -1.69
N PHE A 62 -15.89 22.19 -0.93
CA PHE A 62 -15.75 22.34 0.53
C PHE A 62 -14.51 23.19 0.82
N ILE A 63 -14.65 24.25 1.59
CA ILE A 63 -13.54 25.13 1.96
C ILE A 63 -13.51 25.30 3.48
N ARG A 64 -12.39 24.91 4.11
CA ARG A 64 -12.16 25.06 5.56
C ARG A 64 -13.26 24.44 6.41
N VAL A 65 -13.68 23.23 6.04
CA VAL A 65 -14.68 22.45 6.78
C VAL A 65 -13.98 21.37 7.61
N THR A 66 -14.38 21.21 8.87
CA THR A 66 -13.90 20.16 9.74
C THR A 66 -15.02 19.16 10.01
N PHE A 67 -14.78 17.92 9.59
CA PHE A 67 -15.64 16.77 9.92
C PHE A 67 -14.99 15.97 11.06
N LYS A 68 -15.75 15.72 12.13
CA LYS A 68 -15.29 14.94 13.28
C LYS A 68 -16.23 13.79 13.57
N GLU A 69 -15.69 12.57 13.61
CA GLU A 69 -16.47 11.36 13.93
C GLU A 69 -17.67 11.12 12.99
N CYS A 70 -17.58 11.63 11.75
CA CYS A 70 -18.62 11.47 10.74
C CYS A 70 -18.48 10.17 9.97
N LYS A 71 -19.63 9.62 9.53
CA LYS A 71 -19.69 8.42 8.71
C LYS A 71 -20.27 8.76 7.34
N PHE A 72 -19.58 8.30 6.29
CA PHE A 72 -20.01 8.46 4.91
C PHE A 72 -20.17 7.06 4.30
N GLU A 73 -21.38 6.67 3.98
CA GLU A 73 -21.72 5.34 3.45
C GLU A 73 -22.43 5.49 2.10
N ASP A 74 -21.92 4.79 1.09
CA ASP A 74 -22.44 4.81 -0.28
C ASP A 74 -22.61 6.24 -0.85
N CYS A 75 -21.69 7.16 -0.49
CA CYS A 75 -21.75 8.55 -0.91
C CYS A 75 -21.00 8.81 -2.22
N LEU A 76 -21.49 9.80 -2.98
CA LEU A 76 -20.87 10.23 -4.23
C LEU A 76 -20.15 11.57 -4.03
N PHE A 77 -18.84 11.57 -4.26
CA PHE A 77 -17.97 12.76 -4.27
C PHE A 77 -17.42 13.02 -5.68
N ILE A 78 -18.20 12.75 -6.72
CA ILE A 78 -17.75 12.84 -8.12
C ILE A 78 -17.44 14.29 -8.49
N GLY A 79 -16.17 14.59 -8.76
CA GLY A 79 -15.76 15.95 -9.08
C GLY A 79 -15.82 16.94 -7.91
N THR A 80 -15.91 16.45 -6.69
CA THR A 80 -15.90 17.27 -5.47
C THR A 80 -14.52 17.87 -5.23
N GLU A 81 -14.46 19.11 -4.76
CA GLU A 81 -13.23 19.79 -4.40
C GLU A 81 -13.15 19.99 -2.88
N PHE A 82 -12.13 19.42 -2.25
CA PHE A 82 -11.82 19.64 -0.85
C PHE A 82 -10.60 20.55 -0.73
N VAL A 83 -10.78 21.73 -0.13
CA VAL A 83 -9.73 22.73 0.09
C VAL A 83 -9.63 23.08 1.56
N GLU A 84 -8.49 22.78 2.18
CA GLU A 84 -8.26 23.01 3.62
C GLU A 84 -9.32 22.30 4.50
N VAL A 85 -9.72 21.07 4.12
CA VAL A 85 -10.72 20.27 4.82
C VAL A 85 -10.05 19.23 5.72
N GLU A 86 -10.58 19.08 6.93
CA GLU A 86 -10.06 18.14 7.91
C GLU A 86 -11.09 17.03 8.23
N PHE A 87 -10.66 15.78 8.16
CA PHE A 87 -11.47 14.62 8.51
C PHE A 87 -10.86 13.90 9.72
N HIS A 88 -11.37 14.19 10.92
CA HIS A 88 -10.91 13.58 12.16
C HIS A 88 -11.79 12.39 12.56
N ARG A 89 -11.21 11.20 12.60
CA ARG A 89 -11.91 9.94 12.96
C ARG A 89 -13.17 9.67 12.13
N CYS A 90 -13.18 10.15 10.88
CA CYS A 90 -14.26 9.88 9.94
C CYS A 90 -14.05 8.52 9.26
N THR A 91 -15.14 7.90 8.79
CA THR A 91 -15.09 6.65 8.02
C THR A 91 -15.82 6.82 6.70
N PHE A 92 -15.25 6.23 5.64
CA PHE A 92 -15.83 6.25 4.30
C PHE A 92 -16.02 4.82 3.83
N THR A 93 -17.25 4.40 3.60
CA THR A 93 -17.58 3.05 3.16
C THR A 93 -18.22 3.10 1.78
N ASN A 94 -17.60 2.45 0.80
CA ASN A 94 -18.08 2.35 -0.58
C ASN A 94 -18.36 3.70 -1.28
N CYS A 95 -17.65 4.76 -0.89
CA CYS A 95 -17.82 6.07 -1.50
C CYS A 95 -17.10 6.19 -2.84
N ASN A 96 -17.70 6.93 -3.78
CA ASN A 96 -17.13 7.20 -5.08
C ASN A 96 -16.41 8.56 -5.12
N PHE A 97 -15.09 8.53 -5.27
CA PHE A 97 -14.23 9.71 -5.35
C PHE A 97 -13.73 9.99 -6.80
N TYR A 98 -14.51 9.64 -7.80
CA TYR A 98 -14.10 9.88 -9.19
C TYR A 98 -13.90 11.38 -9.46
N LYS A 99 -12.72 11.76 -9.97
CA LYS A 99 -12.33 13.16 -10.21
C LYS A 99 -12.32 14.09 -8.98
N THR A 100 -12.41 13.56 -7.76
CA THR A 100 -12.30 14.37 -6.53
C THR A 100 -10.89 14.97 -6.43
N SER A 101 -10.77 16.21 -5.96
CA SER A 101 -9.49 16.86 -5.66
C SER A 101 -9.34 17.13 -4.16
N PHE A 102 -8.10 17.09 -3.70
CA PHE A 102 -7.73 17.35 -2.31
C PHE A 102 -6.59 18.37 -2.30
N GLU A 103 -6.79 19.50 -1.64
CA GLU A 103 -5.77 20.54 -1.48
C GLU A 103 -5.65 20.89 0.00
N LYS A 104 -4.46 20.68 0.58
CA LYS A 104 -4.18 20.94 2.01
C LYS A 104 -5.16 20.25 2.96
N CYS A 105 -5.56 19.01 2.65
CA CYS A 105 -6.53 18.26 3.44
C CYS A 105 -5.86 17.33 4.46
N TYR A 106 -6.52 17.18 5.63
CA TYR A 106 -6.19 16.16 6.61
C TYR A 106 -7.16 14.99 6.46
N LEU A 107 -6.69 13.88 5.88
CA LEU A 107 -7.48 12.67 5.66
C LEU A 107 -6.60 11.42 5.77
N ASP A 108 -6.90 10.56 6.74
CA ASP A 108 -6.23 9.26 6.86
C ASP A 108 -6.73 8.31 5.75
N PRO A 109 -5.86 7.87 4.81
CA PRO A 109 -6.27 6.92 3.77
C PRO A 109 -6.81 5.58 4.32
N ASN A 110 -6.45 5.19 5.54
CA ASN A 110 -6.91 3.93 6.15
C ASN A 110 -8.39 3.93 6.52
N THR A 111 -9.01 5.09 6.65
CA THR A 111 -10.44 5.22 6.98
C THR A 111 -11.36 4.98 5.78
N ILE A 112 -10.80 4.83 4.58
CA ILE A 112 -11.57 4.57 3.36
C ILE A 112 -11.70 3.05 3.16
N HIS A 113 -12.91 2.53 3.33
CA HIS A 113 -13.24 1.12 3.17
C HIS A 113 -13.97 0.89 1.83
N ILE A 114 -13.47 -0.07 1.05
CA ILE A 114 -13.94 -0.32 -0.31
C ILE A 114 -14.16 -1.83 -0.48
N ASP A 115 -15.33 -2.23 -0.92
CA ASP A 115 -15.66 -3.62 -1.17
C ASP A 115 -14.77 -4.24 -2.24
N GLN A 116 -14.46 -5.52 -2.06
CA GLN A 116 -13.63 -6.29 -3.00
C GLN A 116 -14.23 -6.36 -4.42
N LYS A 117 -15.57 -6.25 -4.55
CA LYS A 117 -16.26 -6.23 -5.85
C LYS A 117 -15.77 -5.13 -6.79
N TYR A 118 -15.35 -3.98 -6.24
CA TYR A 118 -14.87 -2.85 -7.03
C TYR A 118 -13.44 -3.03 -7.58
N LYS A 119 -12.68 -4.04 -7.12
CA LYS A 119 -11.34 -4.34 -7.65
C LYS A 119 -11.33 -4.75 -9.12
N SER A 120 -12.42 -5.36 -9.59
CA SER A 120 -12.53 -5.80 -10.98
C SER A 120 -13.18 -4.78 -11.90
N THR A 121 -13.97 -3.84 -11.37
CA THR A 121 -14.80 -2.93 -12.18
C THR A 121 -14.41 -1.47 -12.10
N GLN A 122 -13.88 -1.02 -10.94
CA GLN A 122 -13.63 0.40 -10.65
C GLN A 122 -12.21 0.67 -10.14
N SER A 123 -11.25 -0.23 -10.41
CA SER A 123 -9.87 -0.10 -9.92
C SER A 123 -9.20 1.22 -10.33
N ASN A 124 -9.51 1.75 -11.52
CA ASN A 124 -9.00 3.03 -12.00
C ASN A 124 -9.41 4.22 -11.13
N VAL A 125 -10.64 4.23 -10.60
CA VAL A 125 -11.13 5.29 -9.70
C VAL A 125 -10.29 5.32 -8.43
N PHE A 126 -10.04 4.16 -7.82
CA PHE A 126 -9.30 4.05 -6.57
C PHE A 126 -7.79 4.24 -6.74
N VAL A 127 -7.23 3.84 -7.87
CA VAL A 127 -5.84 4.18 -8.21
C VAL A 127 -5.65 5.70 -8.23
N THR A 128 -6.56 6.41 -8.92
CA THR A 128 -6.50 7.89 -8.98
C THR A 128 -6.75 8.53 -7.62
N LEU A 129 -7.69 8.01 -6.82
CA LEU A 129 -7.95 8.48 -5.46
C LEU A 129 -6.69 8.40 -4.59
N PHE A 130 -6.08 7.21 -4.48
CA PHE A 130 -4.92 7.03 -3.60
C PHE A 130 -3.68 7.75 -4.11
N GLN A 131 -3.55 7.98 -5.43
CA GLN A 131 -2.51 8.86 -5.97
C GLN A 131 -2.70 10.30 -5.48
N ARG A 132 -3.90 10.85 -5.58
CA ARG A 132 -4.19 12.22 -5.11
C ARG A 132 -4.04 12.39 -3.60
N LEU A 133 -4.42 11.38 -2.82
CA LEU A 133 -4.19 11.38 -1.37
C LEU A 133 -2.71 11.31 -1.03
N LEU A 134 -1.92 10.54 -1.79
CA LEU A 134 -0.46 10.51 -1.65
C LEU A 134 0.14 11.89 -1.92
N ASP A 135 -0.23 12.53 -3.02
CA ASP A 135 0.27 13.84 -3.41
C ASP A 135 -0.10 14.91 -2.38
N ASN A 136 -1.37 14.93 -1.92
CA ASN A 136 -1.83 15.82 -0.85
C ASN A 136 -1.07 15.61 0.46
N SER A 137 -0.94 14.36 0.91
CA SER A 137 -0.28 14.05 2.18
C SER A 137 1.21 14.34 2.13
N ALA A 138 1.87 14.11 0.99
CA ALA A 138 3.27 14.46 0.78
C ALA A 138 3.49 15.98 0.83
N ALA A 139 2.61 16.75 0.16
CA ALA A 139 2.65 18.23 0.17
C ALA A 139 2.43 18.83 1.57
N GLN A 140 1.68 18.13 2.43
CA GLN A 140 1.41 18.53 3.82
C GLN A 140 2.39 17.93 4.84
N HIS A 141 3.44 17.25 4.40
CA HIS A 141 4.41 16.56 5.26
C HIS A 141 3.78 15.53 6.23
N GLN A 142 2.63 14.96 5.87
CA GLN A 142 1.91 13.92 6.63
C GLN A 142 2.50 12.54 6.28
N ALA A 143 3.68 12.25 6.77
CA ALA A 143 4.49 11.10 6.34
C ALA A 143 3.77 9.75 6.47
N ASP A 144 2.99 9.53 7.54
CA ASP A 144 2.28 8.26 7.77
C ASP A 144 1.07 8.10 6.85
N PHE A 145 0.37 9.18 6.55
CA PHE A 145 -0.74 9.17 5.60
C PHE A 145 -0.21 8.97 4.16
N ALA A 146 0.88 9.63 3.80
CA ALA A 146 1.55 9.42 2.52
C ALA A 146 1.98 7.95 2.33
N ALA A 147 2.55 7.32 3.37
CA ALA A 147 2.90 5.90 3.33
C ALA A 147 1.67 5.00 3.14
N SER A 148 0.60 5.27 3.89
CA SER A 148 -0.64 4.51 3.80
C SER A 148 -1.30 4.66 2.43
N ALA A 149 -1.29 5.87 1.88
CA ALA A 149 -1.78 6.15 0.53
C ALA A 149 -0.96 5.43 -0.55
N ASP A 150 0.40 5.45 -0.48
CA ASP A 150 1.27 4.75 -1.44
C ASP A 150 1.07 3.22 -1.40
N ILE A 151 0.95 2.63 -0.20
CA ILE A 151 0.66 1.19 -0.07
C ILE A 151 -0.65 0.85 -0.77
N ARG A 152 -1.72 1.60 -0.50
CA ARG A 152 -3.03 1.39 -1.11
C ARG A 152 -3.01 1.66 -2.61
N PHE A 153 -2.36 2.71 -3.06
CA PHE A 153 -2.15 3.00 -4.48
C PHE A 153 -1.55 1.80 -5.22
N ARG A 154 -0.47 1.21 -4.68
CA ARG A 154 0.20 0.05 -5.29
C ARG A 154 -0.68 -1.20 -5.27
N GLN A 155 -1.46 -1.42 -4.21
CA GLN A 155 -2.40 -2.54 -4.12
C GLN A 155 -3.51 -2.40 -5.16
N TRP A 156 -4.09 -1.21 -5.35
CA TRP A 156 -5.13 -0.95 -6.35
C TRP A 156 -4.56 -0.96 -7.77
N LYS A 157 -3.34 -0.47 -7.99
CA LYS A 157 -2.64 -0.59 -9.26
C LYS A 157 -2.43 -2.06 -9.66
N ARG A 158 -2.10 -2.94 -8.70
CA ARG A 158 -2.04 -4.39 -8.96
C ARG A 158 -3.42 -4.98 -9.31
N ALA A 159 -4.49 -4.49 -8.71
CA ALA A 159 -5.85 -4.89 -9.09
C ALA A 159 -6.21 -4.44 -10.52
N GLN A 160 -5.77 -3.24 -10.91
CA GLN A 160 -5.96 -2.69 -12.25
C GLN A 160 -5.32 -3.54 -13.36
N ILE A 161 -4.21 -4.25 -13.09
CA ILE A 161 -3.58 -5.18 -14.04
C ILE A 161 -4.60 -6.22 -14.58
N LYS A 162 -5.54 -6.64 -13.72
CA LYS A 162 -6.62 -7.58 -14.13
C LYS A 162 -7.56 -6.94 -15.15
N PHE A 163 -7.90 -5.69 -14.95
CA PHE A 163 -8.76 -4.93 -15.83
C PHE A 163 -8.09 -4.63 -17.17
N GLU A 164 -6.79 -4.28 -17.16
CA GLU A 164 -6.00 -4.05 -18.36
C GLU A 164 -5.82 -5.33 -19.19
N LEU A 165 -5.65 -6.49 -18.51
CA LEU A 165 -5.60 -7.79 -19.17
C LEU A 165 -6.94 -8.15 -19.83
N GLN A 166 -8.07 -7.84 -19.20
CA GLN A 166 -9.40 -8.08 -19.78
C GLN A 166 -9.68 -7.21 -21.00
N LYS A 167 -9.06 -6.03 -21.07
CA LYS A 167 -9.15 -5.10 -22.21
C LYS A 167 -8.08 -5.34 -23.29
N GLU A 168 -7.29 -6.41 -23.17
CA GLU A 168 -6.21 -6.75 -24.09
C GLU A 168 -5.11 -5.66 -24.25
N HIS A 169 -4.99 -4.79 -23.26
CA HIS A 169 -3.95 -3.74 -23.27
C HIS A 169 -2.56 -4.27 -22.90
N ILE A 170 -2.49 -5.43 -22.23
CA ILE A 170 -1.23 -6.10 -21.83
C ILE A 170 -1.32 -7.60 -22.10
N THR A 171 -0.16 -8.22 -22.32
CA THR A 171 -0.07 -9.67 -22.51
C THR A 171 -0.21 -10.43 -21.18
N LYS A 172 -0.59 -11.72 -21.25
CA LYS A 172 -0.71 -12.58 -20.06
C LYS A 172 0.62 -12.72 -19.32
N SER A 173 1.74 -12.80 -20.04
CA SER A 173 3.09 -12.88 -19.47
C SER A 173 3.49 -11.59 -18.73
N GLU A 174 3.24 -10.43 -19.32
CA GLU A 174 3.49 -9.14 -18.68
C GLU A 174 2.65 -8.96 -17.43
N ALA A 175 1.35 -9.26 -17.48
CA ALA A 175 0.46 -9.22 -16.34
C ALA A 175 0.96 -10.13 -15.20
N PHE A 176 1.42 -11.34 -15.52
CA PHE A 176 1.98 -12.28 -14.55
C PHE A 176 3.22 -11.69 -13.85
N TRP A 177 4.22 -11.25 -14.64
CA TRP A 177 5.46 -10.69 -14.09
C TRP A 177 5.23 -9.40 -13.26
N GLN A 178 4.37 -8.51 -13.73
CA GLN A 178 4.01 -7.29 -12.97
C GLN A 178 3.36 -7.63 -11.62
N ARG A 179 2.47 -8.63 -11.59
CA ARG A 179 1.81 -9.08 -10.36
C ARG A 179 2.79 -9.77 -9.42
N CYS A 180 3.64 -10.67 -9.94
CA CYS A 180 4.67 -11.34 -9.14
C CYS A 180 5.62 -10.33 -8.50
N ARG A 181 6.16 -9.39 -9.29
CA ARG A 181 7.05 -8.33 -8.78
C ARG A 181 6.38 -7.50 -7.69
N SER A 182 5.13 -7.09 -7.90
CA SER A 182 4.38 -6.31 -6.91
C SER A 182 4.12 -7.09 -5.63
N LEU A 183 3.79 -8.39 -5.72
CA LEU A 183 3.56 -9.27 -4.58
C LEU A 183 4.85 -9.51 -3.78
N ILE A 184 5.94 -9.83 -4.47
CA ILE A 184 7.25 -10.05 -3.85
C ILE A 184 7.70 -8.79 -3.08
N TYR A 185 7.56 -7.61 -3.70
CA TYR A 185 7.95 -6.35 -3.05
C TYR A 185 7.07 -6.01 -1.84
N GLU A 186 5.75 -6.29 -1.91
CA GLU A 186 4.85 -6.14 -0.77
C GLU A 186 5.21 -7.12 0.37
N MET A 187 5.48 -8.39 0.03
CA MET A 187 5.77 -9.44 0.99
C MET A 187 7.09 -9.21 1.72
N ILE A 188 8.15 -8.92 0.98
CA ILE A 188 9.51 -8.76 1.53
C ILE A 188 9.65 -7.46 2.32
N ALA A 189 9.20 -6.33 1.76
CA ALA A 189 9.51 -5.00 2.30
C ALA A 189 8.27 -4.16 2.63
N GLY A 190 7.05 -4.68 2.43
CA GLY A 190 5.83 -3.89 2.59
C GLY A 190 5.88 -2.60 1.77
N PHE A 191 6.30 -2.68 0.51
CA PHE A 191 6.56 -1.55 -0.39
C PHE A 191 7.63 -0.57 0.11
N GLY A 192 8.52 -1.01 1.00
CA GLY A 192 9.57 -0.18 1.59
C GLY A 192 9.16 0.55 2.87
N TYR A 193 7.96 0.31 3.38
CA TYR A 193 7.45 0.96 4.60
C TYR A 193 7.52 0.07 5.85
N LYS A 194 7.79 -1.24 5.70
CA LYS A 194 7.85 -2.21 6.81
C LYS A 194 9.22 -2.89 6.89
N PRO A 195 10.26 -2.20 7.39
CA PRO A 195 11.62 -2.77 7.47
C PRO A 195 11.69 -4.01 8.36
N SER A 196 10.81 -4.14 9.37
CA SER A 196 10.74 -5.34 10.22
C SER A 196 10.44 -6.61 9.43
N ARG A 197 9.64 -6.53 8.36
CA ARG A 197 9.39 -7.67 7.47
C ARG A 197 10.65 -8.06 6.71
N PHE A 198 11.42 -7.07 6.23
CA PHE A 198 12.66 -7.35 5.53
C PHE A 198 13.68 -8.02 6.47
N VAL A 199 13.81 -7.56 7.72
CA VAL A 199 14.67 -8.20 8.73
C VAL A 199 14.22 -9.63 9.00
N ALA A 200 12.94 -9.89 9.18
CA ALA A 200 12.40 -11.24 9.36
C ALA A 200 12.73 -12.16 8.17
N TRP A 201 12.57 -11.65 6.93
CA TRP A 201 12.96 -12.37 5.73
C TRP A 201 14.48 -12.62 5.65
N THR A 202 15.30 -11.66 6.08
CA THR A 202 16.76 -11.82 6.14
C THR A 202 17.14 -12.96 7.08
N ILE A 203 16.54 -13.01 8.27
CA ILE A 203 16.77 -14.09 9.24
C ILE A 203 16.30 -15.45 8.66
N PHE A 204 15.14 -15.48 8.03
CA PHE A 204 14.61 -16.69 7.40
C PHE A 204 15.53 -17.19 6.28
N VAL A 205 15.93 -16.33 5.36
CA VAL A 205 16.84 -16.67 4.25
C VAL A 205 18.19 -17.15 4.78
N PHE A 206 18.73 -16.48 5.79
CA PHE A 206 19.98 -16.88 6.42
C PHE A 206 19.93 -18.33 6.95
N PHE A 207 18.94 -18.68 7.76
CA PHE A 207 18.81 -20.03 8.29
C PHE A 207 18.48 -21.06 7.21
N LEU A 208 17.69 -20.70 6.22
CA LEU A 208 17.38 -21.56 5.07
C LEU A 208 18.66 -21.87 4.27
N THR A 209 19.46 -20.86 3.96
CA THR A 209 20.72 -21.02 3.23
C THR A 209 21.72 -21.85 4.04
N SER A 210 21.83 -21.60 5.37
CA SER A 210 22.68 -22.43 6.26
C SER A 210 22.27 -23.89 6.24
N PHE A 211 20.96 -24.17 6.29
CA PHE A 211 20.45 -25.52 6.21
C PHE A 211 20.73 -26.18 4.86
N LEU A 212 20.53 -25.46 3.75
CA LEU A 212 20.80 -25.98 2.41
C LEU A 212 22.30 -26.26 2.21
N ASN A 213 23.17 -25.37 2.66
CA ASN A 213 24.61 -25.57 2.61
C ASN A 213 25.03 -26.83 3.38
N GLY A 214 24.46 -27.02 4.58
CA GLY A 214 24.71 -28.24 5.37
C GLY A 214 24.21 -29.52 4.70
N GLN A 215 23.12 -29.47 3.93
CA GLN A 215 22.60 -30.66 3.27
C GLN A 215 23.28 -30.98 1.92
N PHE A 216 23.62 -29.97 1.16
CA PHE A 216 24.06 -30.14 -0.25
C PHE A 216 25.54 -29.85 -0.49
N LEU A 217 26.17 -29.03 0.34
CA LEU A 217 27.57 -28.62 0.12
C LEU A 217 28.55 -29.20 1.10
N ARG A 218 28.13 -29.78 2.25
CA ARG A 218 29.00 -30.22 3.34
C ARG A 218 30.18 -31.08 2.86
N ASP A 219 29.92 -32.10 2.03
CA ASP A 219 30.95 -32.96 1.47
C ASP A 219 31.84 -32.29 0.40
N SER A 220 31.44 -31.12 -0.05
CA SER A 220 32.16 -30.29 -1.03
C SER A 220 32.89 -29.12 -0.41
N LEU A 221 32.88 -29.01 0.94
CA LEU A 221 33.56 -28.03 1.73
C LEU A 221 34.70 -28.65 2.52
N ALA A 222 35.80 -27.94 2.72
CA ALA A 222 36.96 -28.35 3.51
C ALA A 222 37.24 -27.33 4.62
N VAL A 223 37.67 -27.84 5.78
CA VAL A 223 38.11 -27.00 6.91
C VAL A 223 39.60 -26.76 6.78
N ASN A 224 40.07 -25.52 6.97
CA ASN A 224 41.47 -25.14 6.86
C ASN A 224 42.15 -25.56 5.54
N ALA A 225 41.36 -25.63 4.44
CA ALA A 225 41.81 -26.09 3.12
C ALA A 225 42.31 -27.56 3.07
N ASP A 226 42.02 -28.37 4.08
CA ASP A 226 42.34 -29.81 4.09
C ASP A 226 41.15 -30.59 3.52
N PRO A 227 41.29 -31.23 2.34
CA PRO A 227 40.23 -31.99 1.69
C PRO A 227 39.73 -33.17 2.49
N ALA A 228 40.46 -33.65 3.50
CA ALA A 228 40.09 -34.76 4.34
C ALA A 228 39.20 -34.35 5.54
N THR A 229 39.11 -33.03 5.81
CA THR A 229 38.31 -32.51 6.92
C THR A 229 37.11 -31.73 6.40
N HIS A 230 35.90 -32.23 6.70
CA HIS A 230 34.65 -31.58 6.35
C HIS A 230 34.00 -30.87 7.54
N PRO A 231 33.16 -29.83 7.30
CA PRO A 231 32.39 -29.19 8.37
C PRO A 231 31.53 -30.21 9.11
N ASN A 232 31.56 -30.12 10.46
CA ASN A 232 30.87 -31.09 11.29
C ASN A 232 29.83 -30.42 12.19
N GLY A 233 28.62 -30.29 11.63
CA GLY A 233 27.47 -29.79 12.37
C GLY A 233 26.89 -28.47 11.89
N PHE A 234 25.73 -28.15 12.41
CA PHE A 234 24.96 -26.98 12.02
C PHE A 234 25.66 -25.64 12.34
N VAL A 235 26.53 -25.63 13.35
CA VAL A 235 27.27 -24.42 13.72
C VAL A 235 28.28 -24.04 12.64
N ASP A 236 28.95 -25.01 12.03
CA ASP A 236 29.87 -24.78 10.92
C ASP A 236 29.13 -24.30 9.68
N ASP A 237 27.94 -24.84 9.42
CA ASP A 237 27.09 -24.42 8.31
C ASP A 237 26.65 -22.94 8.48
N ILE A 238 26.26 -22.56 9.72
CA ILE A 238 25.95 -21.15 10.07
C ILE A 238 27.17 -20.26 9.87
N TYR A 239 28.33 -20.67 10.39
CA TYR A 239 29.56 -19.88 10.32
C TYR A 239 29.99 -19.65 8.87
N TYR A 240 29.96 -20.68 8.05
CA TYR A 240 30.23 -20.61 6.61
C TYR A 240 29.27 -19.66 5.91
N THR A 241 27.96 -19.86 6.09
CA THR A 241 26.93 -19.03 5.48
C THR A 241 27.04 -17.57 5.92
N PHE A 242 27.31 -17.31 7.20
CA PHE A 242 27.50 -15.96 7.72
C PHE A 242 28.69 -15.28 7.06
N SER A 243 29.81 -15.97 6.88
CA SER A 243 31.01 -15.41 6.25
C SER A 243 30.77 -15.01 4.79
N ILE A 244 29.95 -15.77 4.05
CA ILE A 244 29.57 -15.47 2.67
C ILE A 244 28.60 -14.30 2.61
N LEU A 245 27.52 -14.36 3.40
CA LEU A 245 26.45 -13.34 3.34
C LEU A 245 26.91 -11.97 3.85
N THR A 246 27.88 -11.91 4.75
CA THR A 246 28.47 -10.65 5.22
C THR A 246 29.63 -10.17 4.36
N ILE A 247 30.10 -10.97 3.40
CA ILE A 247 31.24 -10.68 2.50
C ILE A 247 32.56 -10.46 3.27
N LEU A 248 32.60 -10.87 4.53
CA LEU A 248 33.77 -10.67 5.38
C LEU A 248 34.89 -11.69 5.09
N GLY A 249 34.54 -12.85 4.51
CA GLY A 249 35.50 -13.84 4.04
C GLY A 249 36.42 -14.47 5.10
N PHE A 250 36.03 -14.39 6.37
CA PHE A 250 36.87 -14.88 7.50
C PHE A 250 36.65 -16.36 7.84
N SER A 251 35.90 -17.11 7.04
CA SER A 251 35.68 -18.54 7.29
C SER A 251 36.93 -19.36 6.98
N SER A 252 37.28 -20.28 7.88
CA SER A 252 38.25 -21.34 7.63
C SER A 252 37.70 -22.44 6.71
N ILE A 253 36.38 -22.38 6.38
CA ILE A 253 35.70 -23.36 5.53
C ILE A 253 35.74 -22.85 4.10
N THR A 254 36.24 -23.67 3.18
CA THR A 254 36.44 -23.32 1.77
C THR A 254 35.83 -24.35 0.84
N PRO A 255 35.22 -23.93 -0.29
CA PRO A 255 34.68 -24.87 -1.28
C PRO A 255 35.82 -25.51 -2.09
N ILE A 256 35.86 -26.86 -2.12
CA ILE A 256 36.87 -27.64 -2.83
C ILE A 256 36.42 -28.04 -4.25
N THR A 257 35.13 -28.36 -4.43
CA THR A 257 34.61 -28.77 -5.75
C THR A 257 34.24 -27.56 -6.62
N ALA A 258 34.32 -27.73 -7.94
CA ALA A 258 33.96 -26.67 -8.90
C ALA A 258 32.49 -26.20 -8.71
N TRP A 259 31.58 -27.14 -8.44
CA TRP A 259 30.17 -26.84 -8.21
C TRP A 259 29.95 -26.03 -6.95
N ALA A 260 30.58 -26.41 -5.83
CA ALA A 260 30.50 -25.66 -4.59
C ALA A 260 31.04 -24.22 -4.74
N LYS A 261 32.15 -24.03 -5.51
CA LYS A 261 32.67 -22.70 -5.83
C LYS A 261 31.67 -21.84 -6.58
N LEU A 262 30.97 -22.41 -7.57
CA LEU A 262 29.94 -21.68 -8.33
C LEU A 262 28.75 -21.27 -7.47
N ILE A 263 28.28 -22.16 -6.60
CA ILE A 263 27.18 -21.86 -5.66
C ILE A 263 27.61 -20.75 -4.69
N THR A 264 28.81 -20.84 -4.11
CA THR A 264 29.34 -19.82 -3.19
C THR A 264 29.43 -18.44 -3.84
N VAL A 265 29.91 -18.38 -5.09
CA VAL A 265 29.97 -17.10 -5.85
C VAL A 265 28.56 -16.56 -6.10
N PHE A 266 27.61 -17.42 -6.44
CA PHE A 266 26.21 -17.01 -6.62
C PHE A 266 25.58 -16.49 -5.31
N GLU A 267 25.81 -17.18 -4.19
CA GLU A 267 25.35 -16.73 -2.87
C GLU A 267 25.95 -15.38 -2.48
N ALA A 268 27.27 -15.19 -2.68
CA ALA A 268 27.94 -13.93 -2.42
C ALA A 268 27.36 -12.79 -3.28
N PHE A 269 27.09 -13.04 -4.57
CA PHE A 269 26.46 -12.07 -5.45
C PHE A 269 25.04 -11.69 -4.98
N CYS A 270 24.23 -12.67 -4.58
CA CYS A 270 22.91 -12.44 -4.00
C CYS A 270 23.00 -11.63 -2.69
N ALA A 271 24.01 -11.90 -1.85
CA ALA A 271 24.24 -11.19 -0.60
C ALA A 271 24.53 -9.69 -0.81
N VAL A 272 25.35 -9.33 -1.80
CA VAL A 272 25.58 -7.93 -2.19
C VAL A 272 24.28 -7.23 -2.53
N GLY A 273 23.45 -7.84 -3.39
CA GLY A 273 22.15 -7.30 -3.75
C GLY A 273 21.21 -7.14 -2.55
N TRP A 274 21.21 -8.11 -1.65
CA TRP A 274 20.40 -8.08 -0.42
C TRP A 274 20.81 -6.95 0.53
N LEU A 275 22.11 -6.76 0.75
CA LEU A 275 22.66 -5.68 1.56
C LEU A 275 22.35 -4.30 0.96
N ALA A 276 22.42 -4.16 -0.37
CA ALA A 276 22.05 -2.93 -1.06
C ALA A 276 20.58 -2.57 -0.83
N ILE A 277 19.67 -3.56 -0.87
CA ILE A 277 18.24 -3.36 -0.57
C ILE A 277 18.07 -2.94 0.89
N LEU A 278 18.73 -3.61 1.84
CA LEU A 278 18.67 -3.28 3.26
C LEU A 278 19.10 -1.84 3.52
N THR A 279 20.25 -1.45 2.97
CA THR A 279 20.77 -0.07 3.08
C THR A 279 19.78 0.94 2.52
N SER A 280 19.21 0.69 1.35
CA SER A 280 18.19 1.56 0.72
C SER A 280 16.94 1.73 1.61
N LEU A 281 16.47 0.65 2.27
CA LEU A 281 15.32 0.69 3.18
C LEU A 281 15.63 1.48 4.46
N LEU A 282 16.83 1.34 5.01
CA LEU A 282 17.28 2.09 6.20
C LEU A 282 17.43 3.57 5.89
N VAL A 283 18.07 3.93 4.78
CA VAL A 283 18.21 5.31 4.32
C VAL A 283 16.85 5.97 4.12
N LYS A 284 15.90 5.29 3.45
CA LYS A 284 14.55 5.80 3.26
C LYS A 284 13.81 6.08 4.58
N ARG A 285 14.14 5.35 5.65
CA ARG A 285 13.56 5.55 6.97
C ARG A 285 14.22 6.68 7.77
N LEU A 286 15.54 6.87 7.61
CA LEU A 286 16.31 7.89 8.34
C LEU A 286 16.11 9.31 7.77
N ILE A 287 15.85 9.41 6.45
CA ILE A 287 15.63 10.70 5.77
C ILE A 287 14.17 11.18 5.88
N ARG A 288 13.29 10.35 6.42
CA ARG A 288 11.87 10.65 6.60
C ARG A 288 11.59 11.30 7.95
#